data_4643da0eefca89f4b725213f4557fe6f
#
_entry.id   4643da0eefca89f4b725213f4557fe6f
#
_cell.length_a   1.000
_cell.length_b   1.000
_cell.length_c   1.000
_cell.angle_alpha   90.00
_cell.angle_beta   90.00
_cell.angle_gamma   90.00
#
_symmetry.space_group_name_H-M   'P 1'
#
loop_
_entity.id
_entity.type
_entity.pdbx_description
1 polymer ?
#
loop_
_entity_poly.entity_id
_entity_poly.type
_entity_poly.pdbx_seq_one_letter_code
_entity_poly.pdbx_strand_id
1 'polypeptide(L)'
;MMTIDQILTKLDHYYKEDQLTEIEPFLLSCLEDAKKEQEYGIYISVGNELLGFYRSIGQFEAAFAVGEDVLLLMEELQLDHTVHFA
;
A
#
# COMPACT_ATOMS: atom_id res chain seq x y z
N MET A 1 6.39 8.24 11.64
CA MET A 1 6.10 8.08 10.20
C MET A 1 4.89 8.90 9.81
N MET A 2 4.64 9.07 8.52
CA MET A 2 3.52 9.87 8.06
C MET A 2 2.19 9.19 8.36
N THR A 3 1.16 9.98 8.62
CA THR A 3 -0.19 9.44 8.75
C THR A 3 -0.71 9.07 7.36
N ILE A 4 -1.79 8.29 7.30
CA ILE A 4 -2.36 7.90 6.03
C ILE A 4 -2.86 9.14 5.26
N ASP A 5 -3.40 10.14 5.96
CA ASP A 5 -3.85 11.38 5.31
C ASP A 5 -2.69 12.12 4.67
N GLN A 6 -1.55 12.18 5.34
CA GLN A 6 -0.36 12.83 4.79
C GLN A 6 0.15 12.07 3.56
N ILE A 7 0.13 10.75 3.62
CA ILE A 7 0.56 9.92 2.49
C ILE A 7 -0.34 10.14 1.29
N LEU A 8 -1.65 10.13 1.50
CA LEU A 8 -2.61 10.31 0.41
C LEU A 8 -2.54 11.70 -0.18
N THR A 9 -2.30 12.73 0.66
CA THR A 9 -2.16 14.10 0.19
C THR A 9 -0.92 14.23 -0.71
N LYS A 10 0.18 13.63 -0.30
CA LYS A 10 1.41 13.69 -1.09
C LYS A 10 1.27 12.90 -2.40
N LEU A 11 0.60 11.75 -2.34
CA LEU A 11 0.34 10.93 -3.52
C LEU A 11 -0.50 11.72 -4.52
N ASP A 12 -1.55 12.39 -4.04
CA ASP A 12 -2.41 13.23 -4.89
C ASP A 12 -1.60 14.34 -5.56
N HIS A 13 -0.66 14.93 -4.83
CA HIS A 13 0.21 15.96 -5.37
C HIS A 13 1.06 15.40 -6.53
N TYR A 14 1.62 14.21 -6.37
CA TYR A 14 2.41 13.59 -7.44
C TYR A 14 1.55 13.35 -8.69
N TYR A 15 0.31 12.91 -8.51
CA TYR A 15 -0.59 12.73 -9.65
C TYR A 15 -0.92 14.04 -10.33
N LYS A 16 -1.20 15.08 -9.56
CA LYS A 16 -1.55 16.39 -10.10
C LYS A 16 -0.41 17.03 -10.86
N GLU A 17 0.82 16.84 -10.38
CA GLU A 17 1.99 17.43 -10.99
C GLU A 17 2.62 16.51 -12.05
N ASP A 18 1.93 15.42 -12.37
CA ASP A 18 2.40 14.44 -13.35
C ASP A 18 3.78 13.89 -13.00
N GLN A 19 4.05 13.71 -11.72
CA GLN A 19 5.31 13.17 -11.23
C GLN A 19 5.17 11.68 -10.97
N LEU A 20 4.77 10.94 -11.99
CA LEU A 20 4.44 9.52 -11.85
C LEU A 20 5.64 8.66 -11.47
N THR A 21 6.85 9.08 -11.87
CA THR A 21 8.05 8.33 -11.54
C THR A 21 8.39 8.39 -10.05
N GLU A 22 7.79 9.35 -9.31
CA GLU A 22 8.04 9.48 -7.88
C GLU A 22 7.11 8.62 -7.04
N ILE A 23 6.03 8.13 -7.65
CA ILE A 23 4.99 7.42 -6.91
C ILE A 23 5.46 6.08 -6.37
N GLU A 24 6.07 5.27 -7.22
CA GLU A 24 6.51 3.94 -6.80
C GLU A 24 7.51 3.99 -5.65
N PRO A 25 8.63 4.73 -5.77
CA PRO A 25 9.59 4.77 -4.66
C PRO A 25 8.99 5.36 -3.39
N PHE A 26 8.09 6.35 -3.53
CA PHE A 26 7.44 6.92 -2.36
C PHE A 26 6.56 5.88 -1.64
N LEU A 27 5.72 5.17 -2.38
CA LEU A 27 4.83 4.18 -1.78
C LEU A 27 5.59 2.99 -1.22
N LEU A 28 6.65 2.56 -1.89
CA LEU A 28 7.49 1.46 -1.37
C LEU A 28 8.17 1.85 -0.07
N SER A 29 8.63 3.09 0.02
CA SER A 29 9.23 3.61 1.25
C SER A 29 8.22 3.63 2.38
N CYS A 30 6.99 4.07 2.09
CA CYS A 30 5.92 4.09 3.08
C CYS A 30 5.55 2.68 3.54
N LEU A 31 5.55 1.70 2.63
CA LEU A 31 5.28 0.31 2.99
C LEU A 31 6.33 -0.22 3.95
N GLU A 32 7.61 0.04 3.66
CA GLU A 32 8.69 -0.42 4.52
C GLU A 32 8.60 0.22 5.89
N ASP A 33 8.36 1.51 5.95
CA ASP A 33 8.23 2.22 7.22
C ASP A 33 7.05 1.69 8.02
N ALA A 34 5.92 1.48 7.37
CA ALA A 34 4.73 0.98 8.05
C ALA A 34 4.96 -0.41 8.63
N LYS A 35 5.67 -1.27 7.89
CA LYS A 35 5.97 -2.61 8.37
C LYS A 35 6.91 -2.56 9.56
N LYS A 36 7.92 -1.70 9.49
CA LYS A 36 8.89 -1.55 10.55
C LYS A 36 8.26 -1.02 11.81
N GLU A 37 7.34 -0.05 11.68
CA GLU A 37 6.65 0.57 12.80
C GLU A 37 5.43 -0.23 13.24
N GLN A 38 5.15 -1.33 12.58
CA GLN A 38 3.97 -2.18 12.85
C GLN A 38 2.66 -1.42 12.72
N GLU A 39 2.63 -0.46 11.80
CA GLU A 39 1.41 0.28 11.47
C GLU A 39 0.68 -0.44 10.35
N TYR A 40 0.03 -1.53 10.72
CA TYR A 40 -0.53 -2.43 9.73
C TYR A 40 -1.71 -1.86 8.95
N GLY A 41 -2.49 -0.98 9.57
CA GLY A 41 -3.55 -0.28 8.85
C GLY A 41 -2.99 0.59 7.74
N ILE A 42 -1.88 1.28 8.01
CA ILE A 42 -1.21 2.09 6.99
C ILE A 42 -0.59 1.20 5.93
N TYR A 43 0.01 0.09 6.34
CA TYR A 43 0.60 -0.87 5.40
C TYR A 43 -0.44 -1.36 4.38
N ILE A 44 -1.60 -1.75 4.86
CA ILE A 44 -2.67 -2.26 4.00
C ILE A 44 -3.17 -1.15 3.07
N SER A 45 -3.37 0.06 3.59
CA SER A 45 -3.84 1.18 2.78
C SER A 45 -2.84 1.56 1.70
N VAL A 46 -1.55 1.64 2.05
CA VAL A 46 -0.49 1.97 1.10
C VAL A 46 -0.34 0.86 0.07
N GLY A 47 -0.43 -0.39 0.52
CA GLY A 47 -0.38 -1.55 -0.39
C GLY A 47 -1.48 -1.49 -1.43
N ASN A 48 -2.69 -1.11 -1.02
CA ASN A 48 -3.81 -0.97 -1.95
C ASN A 48 -3.57 0.16 -2.96
N GLU A 49 -2.99 1.28 -2.52
CA GLU A 49 -2.65 2.38 -3.42
C GLU A 49 -1.59 1.96 -4.44
N LEU A 50 -0.57 1.24 -3.97
CA LEU A 50 0.49 0.76 -4.86
C LEU A 50 -0.04 -0.25 -5.86
N LEU A 51 -0.93 -1.14 -5.42
CA LEU A 51 -1.57 -2.11 -6.29
C LEU A 51 -2.35 -1.40 -7.40
N GLY A 52 -3.13 -0.38 -7.04
CA GLY A 52 -3.86 0.41 -8.01
C GLY A 52 -2.95 1.13 -8.99
N PHE A 53 -1.83 1.66 -8.50
CA PHE A 53 -0.85 2.32 -9.34
C PHE A 53 -0.25 1.35 -10.36
N TYR A 54 0.17 0.18 -9.91
CA TYR A 54 0.76 -0.82 -10.81
C TYR A 54 -0.25 -1.27 -11.88
N ARG A 55 -1.50 -1.44 -11.49
CA ARG A 55 -2.52 -1.83 -12.46
C ARG A 55 -2.76 -0.74 -13.49
N SER A 56 -2.70 0.52 -13.07
CA SER A 56 -2.94 1.63 -13.98
C SER A 56 -1.85 1.79 -15.03
N ILE A 57 -0.64 1.33 -14.73
CA ILE A 57 0.48 1.40 -15.68
C ILE A 57 0.77 0.05 -16.33
N GLY A 58 -0.09 -0.93 -16.13
CA GLY A 58 0.06 -2.24 -16.78
C GLY A 58 1.09 -3.15 -16.16
N GLN A 59 1.58 -2.85 -14.96
CA GLN A 59 2.55 -3.69 -14.25
C GLN A 59 1.81 -4.71 -13.41
N PHE A 60 1.17 -5.67 -14.08
CA PHE A 60 0.28 -6.62 -13.41
C PHE A 60 1.01 -7.61 -12.52
N GLU A 61 2.22 -8.01 -12.87
CA GLU A 61 2.99 -8.92 -12.02
C GLU A 61 3.37 -8.25 -10.71
N ALA A 62 3.79 -6.98 -10.78
CA ALA A 62 4.11 -6.23 -9.58
C ALA A 62 2.86 -6.02 -8.71
N ALA A 63 1.72 -5.74 -9.34
CA ALA A 63 0.45 -5.61 -8.63
C ALA A 63 0.10 -6.90 -7.91
N PHE A 64 0.28 -8.02 -8.57
CA PHE A 64 -0.03 -9.32 -7.99
C PHE A 64 0.87 -9.60 -6.78
N ALA A 65 2.16 -9.29 -6.89
CA ALA A 65 3.11 -9.49 -5.79
C ALA A 65 2.73 -8.66 -4.56
N VAL A 66 2.35 -7.39 -4.77
CA VAL A 66 1.93 -6.53 -3.67
C VAL A 66 0.65 -7.07 -3.04
N GLY A 67 -0.30 -7.49 -3.88
CA GLY A 67 -1.56 -8.06 -3.40
C GLY A 67 -1.33 -9.28 -2.53
N GLU A 68 -0.40 -10.16 -2.94
CA GLU A 68 -0.06 -11.34 -2.16
C GLU A 68 0.57 -10.96 -0.82
N ASP A 69 1.47 -9.98 -0.81
CA ASP A 69 2.12 -9.55 0.41
C ASP A 69 1.10 -8.97 1.41
N VAL A 70 0.15 -8.17 0.92
CA VAL A 70 -0.89 -7.63 1.77
C VAL A 70 -1.77 -8.74 2.34
N LEU A 71 -2.12 -9.71 1.49
CA LEU A 71 -2.96 -10.82 1.92
C LEU A 71 -2.25 -11.67 2.97
N LEU A 72 -0.97 -11.95 2.76
CA LEU A 72 -0.19 -12.73 3.73
C LEU A 72 -0.11 -12.03 5.08
N LEU A 73 0.07 -10.71 5.06
CA LEU A 73 0.09 -9.97 6.32
C LEU A 73 -1.25 -10.03 7.02
N MET A 74 -2.34 -9.90 6.29
CA MET A 74 -3.68 -10.00 6.87
C MET A 74 -3.90 -11.38 7.50
N GLU A 75 -3.42 -12.42 6.84
CA GLU A 75 -3.51 -13.78 7.37
C GLU A 75 -2.66 -13.94 8.64
N GLU A 76 -1.45 -13.37 8.62
CA GLU A 76 -0.58 -13.44 9.78
C GLU A 76 -1.19 -12.75 10.99
N LEU A 77 -1.88 -11.65 10.75
CA LEU A 77 -2.55 -10.92 11.81
C LEU A 77 -3.89 -11.55 12.19
N GLN A 78 -4.30 -12.56 11.47
CA GLN A 78 -5.56 -13.26 11.69
C GLN A 78 -6.77 -12.35 11.60
N LEU A 79 -6.67 -11.34 10.75
CA LEU A 79 -7.79 -10.42 10.57
C LEU A 79 -8.98 -11.12 9.92
N ASP A 80 -8.69 -12.15 9.14
CA ASP A 80 -9.72 -12.94 8.53
C ASP A 80 -10.54 -13.67 9.57
N HIS A 81 -9.93 -14.04 10.71
CA HIS A 81 -10.65 -14.73 11.72
C HIS A 81 -11.74 -13.90 12.32
N THR A 82 -11.51 -12.62 12.42
CA THR A 82 -12.51 -11.75 12.98
C THR A 82 -13.68 -11.59 12.06
N VAL A 83 -13.46 -11.97 10.82
CA VAL A 83 -14.50 -11.79 9.89
C VAL A 83 -15.33 -13.01 9.78
N HIS A 84 -14.63 -14.12 9.84
CA HIS A 84 -15.38 -15.20 9.43
C HIS A 84 -16.12 -15.77 10.52
N PHE A 85 -15.91 -15.38 11.71
CA PHE A 85 -16.60 -15.89 12.61
C PHE A 85 -17.77 -15.58 12.67
N ALA A 86 -17.67 -14.92 11.98
CA ALA A 86 -18.98 -14.86 12.05
C ALA A 86 -19.63 -16.01 11.82
#